data_2bc1bcb50a684fbf76ede6186d3e2d30
#
_entry.id   2bc1bcb50a684fbf76ede6186d3e2d30
#
_cell.length_a   1.000
_cell.length_b   1.000
_cell.length_c   1.000
_cell.angle_alpha   90.00
_cell.angle_beta   90.00
_cell.angle_gamma   90.00
#
_symmetry.space_group_name_H-M   'P 1'
#
loop_
_entity.id
_entity.type
_entity.pdbx_description
1 polymer ?
#
loop_
_entity_poly.entity_id
_entity_poly.type
_entity_poly.pdbx_seq_one_letter_code
_entity_poly.pdbx_strand_id
1 'polypeptide(L)'
;MCKSLNELDIYNDESVSLLKKTLFGEKLSYRIKGNSYNIEGDTKGQLVGGNLTLLHCLLGSESSINTDGKILFIEDLGEYLYHIDRMLYSLKRAGYFNNLKGIIVGDFTDLRKNTTPFGRNLNELILEIVSDYNIPVAFDFPAGHGEENFPMIFGREIEFSVKKEGSSIIFSD
;
A
#
# COMPACT_ATOMS: atom_id res chain seq x y z
N MET A 1 -3.08 4.53 11.61
CA MET A 1 -3.45 4.79 13.02
C MET A 1 -2.25 5.42 13.72
N CYS A 2 -2.41 6.53 14.44
CA CYS A 2 -1.28 7.05 15.21
C CYS A 2 -1.08 6.18 16.46
N LYS A 3 0.16 5.77 16.74
CA LYS A 3 0.51 5.09 18.00
C LYS A 3 0.12 5.96 19.19
N SER A 4 -0.33 5.34 20.28
CA SER A 4 -0.63 6.05 21.55
C SER A 4 0.65 6.73 22.06
N LEU A 5 0.57 8.00 22.41
CA LEU A 5 1.70 8.77 22.96
C LEU A 5 2.28 8.17 24.25
N ASN A 6 1.54 7.27 24.92
CA ASN A 6 1.97 6.63 26.18
C ASN A 6 2.87 5.39 25.96
N GLU A 7 2.97 4.88 24.72
CA GLU A 7 3.75 3.68 24.37
C GLU A 7 5.03 4.02 23.59
N LEU A 8 5.28 5.30 23.33
CA LEU A 8 6.37 5.78 22.51
C LEU A 8 7.57 6.18 23.37
N ASP A 9 8.71 5.54 23.14
CA ASP A 9 9.99 6.22 23.28
C ASP A 9 10.11 7.22 22.12
N ILE A 10 9.45 8.37 22.27
CA ILE A 10 9.20 9.39 21.23
C ILE A 10 10.52 9.87 20.59
N TYR A 11 11.65 9.66 21.23
CA TYR A 11 12.95 10.10 20.74
C TYR A 11 13.66 9.08 19.84
N ASN A 12 13.27 7.81 19.89
CA ASN A 12 13.93 6.71 19.17
C ASN A 12 13.03 6.00 18.16
N ASP A 13 11.75 6.35 18.04
CA ASP A 13 10.82 5.75 17.07
C ASP A 13 11.05 6.38 15.67
N GLU A 14 11.49 5.57 14.72
CA GLU A 14 11.73 5.99 13.34
C GLU A 14 10.46 6.55 12.69
N SER A 15 9.29 5.94 12.93
CA SER A 15 8.00 6.41 12.41
C SER A 15 7.68 7.82 12.87
N VAL A 16 7.95 8.15 14.15
CA VAL A 16 7.76 9.50 14.70
C VAL A 16 8.74 10.49 14.11
N SER A 17 10.00 10.09 13.93
CA SER A 17 11.02 10.93 13.29
C SER A 17 10.63 11.27 11.84
N LEU A 18 10.19 10.27 11.07
CA LEU A 18 9.73 10.44 9.70
C LEU A 18 8.46 11.30 9.63
N LEU A 19 7.50 11.11 10.54
CA LEU A 19 6.31 11.96 10.62
C LEU A 19 6.68 13.42 10.88
N LYS A 20 7.62 13.68 11.78
CA LYS A 20 8.12 15.01 12.07
C LYS A 20 8.73 15.65 10.83
N LYS A 21 9.62 14.95 10.11
CA LYS A 21 10.19 15.40 8.83
C LYS A 21 9.09 15.74 7.82
N THR A 22 8.09 14.88 7.70
CA THR A 22 6.94 15.10 6.81
C THR A 22 6.20 16.38 7.12
N LEU A 23 5.88 16.62 8.40
CA LEU A 23 5.13 17.80 8.85
C LEU A 23 5.91 19.10 8.66
N PHE A 24 7.24 19.05 8.73
CA PHE A 24 8.10 20.22 8.49
C PHE A 24 8.54 20.39 7.03
N GLY A 25 7.99 19.59 6.11
CA GLY A 25 8.24 19.72 4.68
C GLY A 25 9.60 19.23 4.21
N GLU A 26 10.27 18.38 4.99
CA GLU A 26 11.50 17.75 4.54
C GLU A 26 11.22 16.72 3.45
N LYS A 27 12.17 16.53 2.55
CA LYS A 27 12.08 15.55 1.48
C LYS A 27 12.03 14.13 2.03
N LEU A 28 10.99 13.38 1.67
CA LEU A 28 10.84 11.99 2.07
C LEU A 28 11.36 11.05 0.98
N SER A 29 12.11 10.05 1.42
CA SER A 29 12.48 8.90 0.59
C SER A 29 12.53 7.65 1.44
N TYR A 30 12.07 6.54 0.86
CA TYR A 30 12.06 5.24 1.51
C TYR A 30 12.82 4.21 0.68
N ARG A 31 13.50 3.31 1.38
CA ARG A 31 14.07 2.08 0.80
C ARG A 31 13.50 0.90 1.56
N ILE A 32 12.88 -0.01 0.84
CA ILE A 32 12.21 -1.18 1.36
C ILE A 32 12.97 -2.42 0.92
N LYS A 33 13.14 -3.37 1.81
CA LYS A 33 13.78 -4.65 1.49
C LYS A 33 13.03 -5.37 0.37
N GLY A 34 13.75 -6.13 -0.43
CA GLY A 34 13.15 -6.92 -1.51
C GLY A 34 12.25 -8.03 -0.98
N ASN A 35 11.14 -8.24 -1.69
CA ASN A 35 10.20 -9.33 -1.47
C ASN A 35 10.15 -10.20 -2.74
N SER A 36 10.09 -11.51 -2.61
CA SER A 36 10.06 -12.44 -3.75
C SER A 36 8.81 -12.32 -4.63
N TYR A 37 7.76 -11.70 -4.14
CA TYR A 37 6.52 -11.42 -4.86
C TYR A 37 6.54 -10.07 -5.61
N ASN A 38 7.58 -9.25 -5.44
CA ASN A 38 7.67 -7.97 -6.13
C ASN A 38 7.65 -8.15 -7.66
N ILE A 39 6.91 -7.28 -8.35
CA ILE A 39 6.98 -7.12 -9.80
C ILE A 39 7.89 -5.93 -10.09
N GLU A 40 9.02 -6.18 -10.76
CA GLU A 40 10.02 -5.16 -11.04
C GLU A 40 9.52 -4.11 -12.04
N GLY A 41 9.97 -2.89 -11.87
CA GLY A 41 9.71 -1.79 -12.79
C GLY A 41 9.97 -0.44 -12.16
N ASP A 42 10.04 0.57 -13.02
CA ASP A 42 10.24 1.97 -12.64
C ASP A 42 9.07 2.79 -13.16
N THR A 43 8.50 3.65 -12.32
CA THR A 43 7.38 4.50 -12.71
C THR A 43 7.34 5.78 -11.87
N LYS A 44 6.52 6.73 -12.31
CA LYS A 44 6.25 7.99 -11.62
C LYS A 44 4.78 8.32 -11.71
N GLY A 45 4.21 8.78 -10.61
CA GLY A 45 2.80 9.18 -10.55
C GLY A 45 2.37 9.68 -9.19
N GLN A 46 1.17 10.22 -9.14
CA GLN A 46 0.56 10.67 -7.90
C GLN A 46 0.20 9.47 -7.03
N LEU A 47 0.60 9.51 -5.75
CA LEU A 47 0.24 8.51 -4.76
C LEU A 47 -1.21 8.70 -4.31
N VAL A 48 -2.00 7.65 -4.38
CA VAL A 48 -3.39 7.59 -3.87
C VAL A 48 -3.62 6.25 -3.17
N GLY A 49 -4.69 6.13 -2.43
CA GLY A 49 -5.05 4.86 -1.80
C GLY A 49 -5.38 4.96 -0.33
N GLY A 50 -5.14 3.89 0.41
CA GLY A 50 -5.42 3.75 1.84
C GLY A 50 -5.92 2.36 2.19
N ASN A 51 -6.74 2.27 3.24
CA ASN A 51 -7.33 1.01 3.69
C ASN A 51 -8.23 0.40 2.61
N LEU A 52 -8.01 -0.88 2.27
CA LEU A 52 -8.68 -1.58 1.18
C LEU A 52 -10.20 -1.68 1.41
N THR A 53 -10.61 -1.96 2.64
CA THR A 53 -12.03 -2.00 3.02
C THR A 53 -12.69 -0.64 2.77
N LEU A 54 -12.03 0.45 3.13
CA LEU A 54 -12.57 1.80 2.89
C LEU A 54 -12.61 2.13 1.39
N LEU A 55 -11.59 1.79 0.63
CA LEU A 55 -11.59 1.95 -0.83
C LEU A 55 -12.77 1.20 -1.47
N HIS A 56 -13.01 -0.04 -1.03
CA HIS A 56 -14.13 -0.84 -1.48
C HIS A 56 -15.49 -0.20 -1.12
N CYS A 57 -15.63 0.34 0.10
CA CYS A 57 -16.86 1.02 0.54
C CYS A 57 -17.18 2.29 -0.27
N LEU A 58 -16.15 2.95 -0.82
CA LEU A 58 -16.31 4.16 -1.62
C LEU A 58 -16.70 3.89 -3.08
N LEU A 59 -16.65 2.62 -3.54
CA LEU A 59 -17.00 2.30 -4.92
C LEU A 59 -18.43 2.75 -5.29
N GLY A 60 -18.54 3.43 -6.45
CA GLY A 60 -19.81 3.93 -6.94
C GLY A 60 -20.33 5.20 -6.25
N SER A 61 -19.57 5.76 -5.30
CA SER A 61 -19.87 7.05 -4.67
C SER A 61 -19.12 8.20 -5.34
N GLU A 62 -19.54 9.43 -5.07
CA GLU A 62 -18.81 10.65 -5.50
C GLU A 62 -17.41 10.75 -4.85
N SER A 63 -17.20 10.08 -3.72
CA SER A 63 -15.92 10.03 -3.01
C SER A 63 -14.99 8.93 -3.51
N SER A 64 -15.40 8.16 -4.52
CA SER A 64 -14.54 7.13 -5.13
C SER A 64 -13.30 7.76 -5.74
N ILE A 65 -12.11 7.23 -5.39
CA ILE A 65 -10.87 7.80 -5.89
C ILE A 65 -10.66 7.46 -7.36
N ASN A 66 -10.15 8.43 -8.11
CA ASN A 66 -9.67 8.19 -9.46
C ASN A 66 -8.22 7.67 -9.39
N THR A 67 -7.97 6.48 -9.92
CA THR A 67 -6.65 5.81 -9.95
C THR A 67 -5.95 5.93 -11.30
N ASP A 68 -6.57 6.54 -12.30
CA ASP A 68 -6.03 6.68 -13.66
C ASP A 68 -4.69 7.44 -13.65
N GLY A 69 -3.65 6.82 -14.18
CA GLY A 69 -2.30 7.37 -14.23
C GLY A 69 -1.60 7.53 -12.87
N LYS A 70 -2.09 6.87 -11.81
CA LYS A 70 -1.61 7.03 -10.44
C LYS A 70 -0.95 5.76 -9.90
N ILE A 71 -0.35 5.86 -8.71
CA ILE A 71 0.22 4.76 -7.95
C ILE A 71 -0.68 4.51 -6.75
N LEU A 72 -1.17 3.27 -6.62
CA LEU A 72 -2.12 2.89 -5.59
C LEU A 72 -1.40 2.28 -4.38
N PHE A 73 -1.66 2.81 -3.20
CA PHE A 73 -1.30 2.19 -1.93
C PHE A 73 -2.51 1.46 -1.34
N ILE A 74 -2.30 0.24 -0.86
CA ILE A 74 -3.33 -0.54 -0.17
C ILE A 74 -2.77 -1.17 1.11
N GLU A 75 -3.56 -1.18 2.16
CA GLU A 75 -3.31 -1.87 3.44
C GLU A 75 -4.64 -2.30 4.05
N ASP A 76 -4.63 -3.23 5.01
CA ASP A 76 -5.84 -3.56 5.79
C ASP A 76 -5.51 -4.28 7.10
N LEU A 77 -6.51 -4.43 7.98
CA LEU A 77 -6.37 -5.21 9.21
C LEU A 77 -7.63 -6.02 9.51
N GLY A 78 -7.43 -7.17 10.18
CA GLY A 78 -8.54 -7.94 10.75
C GLY A 78 -9.45 -8.63 9.74
N GLU A 79 -9.01 -8.73 8.47
CA GLU A 79 -9.83 -9.27 7.39
C GLU A 79 -9.58 -10.78 7.15
N TYR A 80 -10.56 -11.45 6.56
CA TYR A 80 -10.39 -12.78 5.99
C TYR A 80 -9.86 -12.69 4.56
N LEU A 81 -9.02 -13.63 4.13
CA LEU A 81 -8.51 -13.68 2.75
C LEU A 81 -9.63 -13.67 1.70
N TYR A 82 -10.75 -14.32 1.93
CA TYR A 82 -11.87 -14.30 0.99
C TYR A 82 -12.59 -12.95 0.92
N HIS A 83 -12.52 -12.12 1.98
CA HIS A 83 -12.99 -10.72 1.92
C HIS A 83 -12.05 -9.88 1.07
N ILE A 84 -10.74 -10.00 1.30
CA ILE A 84 -9.72 -9.30 0.52
C ILE A 84 -9.87 -9.65 -0.96
N ASP A 85 -10.04 -10.94 -1.29
CA ASP A 85 -10.30 -11.41 -2.65
C ASP A 85 -11.48 -10.68 -3.30
N ARG A 86 -12.62 -10.67 -2.64
CA ARG A 86 -13.84 -9.99 -3.15
C ARG A 86 -13.64 -8.49 -3.33
N MET A 87 -12.98 -7.84 -2.38
CA MET A 87 -12.70 -6.40 -2.45
C MET A 87 -11.79 -6.07 -3.64
N LEU A 88 -10.71 -6.82 -3.83
CA LEU A 88 -9.82 -6.65 -4.97
C LEU A 88 -10.52 -6.91 -6.31
N TYR A 89 -11.35 -7.95 -6.41
CA TYR A 89 -12.17 -8.18 -7.60
C TYR A 89 -13.19 -7.05 -7.84
N SER A 90 -13.76 -6.47 -6.78
CA SER A 90 -14.65 -5.32 -6.90
C SER A 90 -13.93 -4.10 -7.44
N LEU A 91 -12.70 -3.83 -6.94
CA LEU A 91 -11.86 -2.76 -7.47
C LEU A 91 -11.47 -3.02 -8.94
N LYS A 92 -11.11 -4.27 -9.28
CA LYS A 92 -10.81 -4.67 -10.67
C LYS A 92 -11.99 -4.38 -11.60
N ARG A 93 -13.20 -4.78 -11.21
CA ARG A 93 -14.45 -4.58 -11.98
C ARG A 93 -14.83 -3.10 -12.08
N ALA A 94 -14.50 -2.29 -11.07
CA ALA A 94 -14.68 -0.84 -11.09
C ALA A 94 -13.61 -0.11 -11.91
N GLY A 95 -12.62 -0.82 -12.48
CA GLY A 95 -11.61 -0.25 -13.35
C GLY A 95 -10.40 0.37 -12.64
N TYR A 96 -10.23 0.14 -11.35
CA TYR A 96 -9.15 0.74 -10.56
C TYR A 96 -7.74 0.41 -11.08
N PHE A 97 -7.58 -0.71 -11.77
CA PHE A 97 -6.27 -1.14 -12.26
C PHE A 97 -6.01 -0.83 -13.75
N ASN A 98 -7.00 -0.34 -14.50
CA ASN A 98 -6.92 -0.25 -15.96
C ASN A 98 -5.75 0.60 -16.47
N ASN A 99 -5.51 1.79 -15.89
CA ASN A 99 -4.42 2.70 -16.26
C ASN A 99 -3.55 3.03 -15.03
N LEU A 100 -3.51 2.12 -14.05
CA LEU A 100 -2.69 2.28 -12.87
C LEU A 100 -1.20 2.20 -13.26
N LYS A 101 -0.36 2.99 -12.59
CA LYS A 101 1.09 3.00 -12.86
C LYS A 101 1.90 2.10 -11.94
N GLY A 102 1.36 1.71 -10.79
CA GLY A 102 2.04 0.83 -9.85
C GLY A 102 1.22 0.62 -8.58
N ILE A 103 1.62 -0.37 -7.78
CA ILE A 103 0.96 -0.70 -6.51
C ILE A 103 2.01 -0.82 -5.41
N ILE A 104 1.72 -0.20 -4.28
CA ILE A 104 2.44 -0.33 -3.03
C ILE A 104 1.52 -1.07 -2.06
N VAL A 105 1.93 -2.24 -1.63
CA VAL A 105 1.20 -3.05 -0.65
C VAL A 105 1.83 -2.82 0.72
N GLY A 106 1.07 -2.21 1.60
CA GLY A 106 1.43 -1.98 3.00
C GLY A 106 1.12 -3.17 3.89
N ASP A 107 0.95 -2.89 5.18
CA ASP A 107 0.66 -3.93 6.16
C ASP A 107 -0.75 -4.51 5.99
N PHE A 108 -0.84 -5.82 6.03
CA PHE A 108 -2.10 -6.55 6.21
C PHE A 108 -1.98 -7.36 7.50
N THR A 109 -2.44 -6.76 8.59
CA THR A 109 -2.27 -7.31 9.94
C THR A 109 -3.52 -8.03 10.44
N ASP A 110 -3.34 -8.88 11.45
CA ASP A 110 -4.42 -9.61 12.14
C ASP A 110 -5.37 -10.38 11.21
N LEU A 111 -4.82 -10.92 10.11
CA LEU A 111 -5.61 -11.70 9.17
C LEU A 111 -6.29 -12.87 9.87
N ARG A 112 -7.60 -12.96 9.72
CA ARG A 112 -8.41 -13.98 10.35
C ARG A 112 -8.24 -15.33 9.67
N LYS A 113 -8.16 -16.39 10.46
CA LYS A 113 -8.07 -17.76 9.95
C LYS A 113 -9.45 -18.26 9.52
N ASN A 114 -9.53 -18.78 8.31
CA ASN A 114 -10.71 -19.52 7.85
C ASN A 114 -10.73 -20.92 8.47
N THR A 115 -11.93 -21.48 8.69
CA THR A 115 -12.09 -22.89 9.10
C THR A 115 -11.60 -23.84 8.01
N THR A 116 -11.81 -23.48 6.74
CA THR A 116 -11.25 -24.16 5.57
C THR A 116 -10.13 -23.31 5.00
N PRO A 117 -8.93 -23.86 4.75
CA PRO A 117 -7.84 -23.09 4.13
C PRO A 117 -8.27 -22.48 2.81
N PHE A 118 -7.89 -21.21 2.59
CA PHE A 118 -8.22 -20.51 1.34
C PHE A 118 -7.38 -21.00 0.14
N GLY A 119 -6.28 -21.69 0.43
CA GLY A 119 -5.41 -22.31 -0.59
C GLY A 119 -4.38 -21.38 -1.23
N ARG A 120 -4.38 -20.11 -0.85
CA ARG A 120 -3.41 -19.06 -1.30
C ARG A 120 -3.05 -18.16 -0.13
N ASN A 121 -1.88 -17.55 -0.20
CA ASN A 121 -1.50 -16.46 0.70
C ASN A 121 -1.94 -15.10 0.12
N LEU A 122 -1.79 -14.04 0.91
CA LEU A 122 -2.20 -12.69 0.54
C LEU A 122 -1.47 -12.19 -0.73
N ASN A 123 -0.16 -12.38 -0.81
CA ASN A 123 0.64 -11.88 -1.91
C ASN A 123 0.27 -12.58 -3.23
N GLU A 124 0.07 -13.89 -3.19
CA GLU A 124 -0.41 -14.67 -4.34
C GLU A 124 -1.78 -14.19 -4.83
N LEU A 125 -2.67 -13.86 -3.90
CA LEU A 125 -4.00 -13.37 -4.19
C LEU A 125 -3.96 -12.00 -4.87
N ILE A 126 -3.15 -11.07 -4.36
CA ILE A 126 -2.96 -9.76 -4.98
C ILE A 126 -2.36 -9.91 -6.37
N LEU A 127 -1.30 -10.73 -6.52
CA LEU A 127 -0.63 -10.93 -7.81
C LEU A 127 -1.56 -11.53 -8.87
N GLU A 128 -2.42 -12.48 -8.51
CA GLU A 128 -3.40 -13.05 -9.45
C GLU A 128 -4.30 -11.97 -10.07
N ILE A 129 -4.62 -10.94 -9.30
CA ILE A 129 -5.51 -9.86 -9.75
C ILE A 129 -4.77 -8.84 -10.62
N VAL A 130 -3.48 -8.56 -10.31
CA VAL A 130 -2.75 -7.41 -10.88
C VAL A 130 -1.70 -7.78 -11.90
N SER A 131 -1.28 -9.05 -12.03
CA SER A 131 -0.22 -9.49 -12.95
C SER A 131 -0.48 -9.15 -14.42
N ASP A 132 -1.74 -9.14 -14.83
CA ASP A 132 -2.13 -8.85 -16.23
C ASP A 132 -1.88 -7.39 -16.65
N TYR A 133 -1.64 -6.48 -15.69
CA TYR A 133 -1.52 -5.04 -15.96
C TYR A 133 -0.08 -4.57 -16.23
N ASN A 134 0.93 -5.46 -16.06
CA ASN A 134 2.35 -5.15 -16.32
C ASN A 134 2.86 -3.89 -15.62
N ILE A 135 2.48 -3.69 -14.37
CA ILE A 135 2.86 -2.56 -13.53
C ILE A 135 3.78 -3.01 -12.39
N PRO A 136 4.70 -2.16 -11.90
CA PRO A 136 5.51 -2.49 -10.72
C PRO A 136 4.63 -2.64 -9.48
N VAL A 137 4.94 -3.67 -8.68
CA VAL A 137 4.27 -3.96 -7.41
C VAL A 137 5.32 -4.20 -6.33
N ALA A 138 5.29 -3.42 -5.25
CA ALA A 138 6.13 -3.65 -4.08
C ALA A 138 5.26 -4.09 -2.90
N PHE A 139 5.72 -5.11 -2.20
CA PHE A 139 5.11 -5.63 -0.98
C PHE A 139 5.90 -5.21 0.25
N ASP A 140 5.28 -5.36 1.41
CA ASP A 140 5.87 -5.12 2.74
C ASP A 140 6.31 -3.66 2.96
N PHE A 141 5.59 -2.69 2.40
CA PHE A 141 5.82 -1.30 2.78
C PHE A 141 5.36 -1.09 4.23
N PRO A 142 6.24 -0.59 5.14
CA PRO A 142 5.91 -0.47 6.56
C PRO A 142 4.95 0.70 6.82
N ALA A 143 3.72 0.58 6.36
CA ALA A 143 2.63 1.52 6.64
C ALA A 143 1.30 0.79 6.65
N GLY A 144 0.45 1.13 7.60
CA GLY A 144 -0.85 0.52 7.84
C GLY A 144 -1.13 0.40 9.33
N HIS A 145 -1.30 -0.83 9.80
CA HIS A 145 -1.60 -1.14 11.19
C HIS A 145 -0.51 -1.97 11.88
N GLY A 146 0.68 -2.04 11.29
CA GLY A 146 1.85 -2.71 11.85
C GLY A 146 2.55 -1.92 12.97
N GLU A 147 3.63 -2.49 13.50
CA GLU A 147 4.46 -1.83 14.53
C GLU A 147 5.17 -0.60 13.98
N GLU A 148 5.74 -0.71 12.80
CA GLU A 148 6.27 0.43 12.02
C GLU A 148 5.12 1.04 11.22
N ASN A 149 5.06 2.37 11.16
CA ASN A 149 4.03 3.05 10.39
C ASN A 149 4.59 4.34 9.78
N PHE A 150 5.20 4.19 8.62
CA PHE A 150 5.85 5.29 7.91
C PHE A 150 4.80 6.21 7.27
N PRO A 151 4.99 7.52 7.37
CA PRO A 151 4.04 8.49 6.82
C PRO A 151 4.02 8.45 5.30
N MET A 152 2.82 8.51 4.73
CA MET A 152 2.58 8.58 3.28
C MET A 152 1.86 9.89 2.96
N ILE A 153 2.35 10.65 1.98
CA ILE A 153 1.73 11.91 1.56
C ILE A 153 0.86 11.63 0.33
N PHE A 154 -0.41 11.32 0.58
CA PHE A 154 -1.37 11.12 -0.52
C PHE A 154 -1.60 12.41 -1.29
N GLY A 155 -1.79 12.28 -2.60
CA GLY A 155 -1.94 13.40 -3.52
C GLY A 155 -0.61 13.95 -4.03
N ARG A 156 0.53 13.56 -3.46
CA ARG A 156 1.87 13.97 -3.92
C ARG A 156 2.40 13.01 -4.99
N GLU A 157 3.17 13.56 -5.93
CA GLU A 157 3.86 12.75 -6.94
C GLU A 157 5.06 12.04 -6.32
N ILE A 158 5.25 10.77 -6.70
CA ILE A 158 6.38 9.95 -6.27
C ILE A 158 7.09 9.32 -7.47
N GLU A 159 8.40 9.14 -7.36
CA GLU A 159 9.18 8.20 -8.16
C GLU A 159 9.17 6.85 -7.43
N PHE A 160 8.81 5.80 -8.14
CA PHE A 160 8.65 4.46 -7.60
C PHE A 160 9.45 3.46 -8.42
N SER A 161 10.41 2.83 -7.77
CA SER A 161 11.29 1.82 -8.37
C SER A 161 11.22 0.52 -7.59
N VAL A 162 11.00 -0.58 -8.28
CA VAL A 162 10.95 -1.94 -7.70
C VAL A 162 12.02 -2.79 -8.37
N LYS A 163 12.93 -3.35 -7.57
CA LYS A 163 14.00 -4.26 -7.99
C LYS A 163 14.00 -5.51 -7.10
N LYS A 164 14.75 -6.53 -7.47
CA LYS A 164 14.90 -7.76 -6.66
C LYS A 164 15.44 -7.49 -5.28
N GLU A 165 16.42 -6.59 -5.18
CA GLU A 165 17.12 -6.28 -3.92
C GLU A 165 16.27 -5.39 -2.99
N GLY A 166 15.28 -4.71 -3.53
CA GLY A 166 14.40 -3.81 -2.78
C GLY A 166 13.70 -2.80 -3.65
N SER A 167 12.83 -2.03 -3.00
CA SER A 167 12.05 -0.98 -3.64
C SER A 167 12.42 0.39 -3.08
N SER A 168 12.27 1.44 -3.88
CA SER A 168 12.42 2.82 -3.43
C SER A 168 11.23 3.67 -3.81
N ILE A 169 10.88 4.58 -2.90
CA ILE A 169 9.84 5.58 -3.07
C ILE A 169 10.45 6.92 -2.74
N ILE A 170 10.40 7.87 -3.67
CA ILE A 170 10.93 9.22 -3.49
C ILE A 170 9.80 10.21 -3.76
N PHE A 171 9.44 10.99 -2.75
CA PHE A 171 8.43 12.04 -2.91
C PHE A 171 9.02 13.25 -3.63
N SER A 172 8.32 13.74 -4.63
CA SER A 172 8.67 15.00 -5.31
C SER A 172 8.38 16.19 -4.40
N ASP A 173 9.12 17.28 -4.60
CA ASP A 173 8.97 18.53 -3.85
C ASP A 173 7.62 19.21 -4.12
#